data_3e3e3f389c5730f853921a683dfb39e1
#
_entry.id   3e3e3f389c5730f853921a683dfb39e1
#
_cell.length_a   1.000
_cell.length_b   1.000
_cell.length_c   1.000
_cell.angle_alpha   90.00
_cell.angle_beta   90.00
_cell.angle_gamma   90.00
#
_symmetry.space_group_name_H-M   'P 1'
#
loop_
_entity.id
_entity.type
_entity.pdbx_description
1 polymer ?
#
loop_
_entity_poly.entity_id
_entity_poly.type
_entity_poly.pdbx_seq_one_letter_code
_entity_poly.pdbx_strand_id
1 'polypeptide(L)'
;MPHPELTLERRIDAELCGLDAKMCVYADDLHGHVVERGADDEFESASTIKIYILGCLYAQAEAGKASLDAELTYEARHFVDGSGLIRSLGEGARLRARDVATLMIVVSDNIATNMLIDYLGLDTINAFIRSIGCTHTKLHRSLRSDNWSEKLGTITPRDMGRFFALLAKGELVSPQASDAMRNVFRQQHYNTMLAGSIPPYYSDPEESHADPDLIYVASK
;
A
#
# COMPACT_ATOMS: atom_id res chain seq x y z
N MET A 1 -22.69 35.61 7.80
CA MET A 1 -22.35 35.48 6.38
C MET A 1 -21.69 34.15 6.20
N PRO A 2 -22.12 33.25 5.33
CA PRO A 2 -21.37 32.03 5.09
C PRO A 2 -19.99 32.45 4.57
N HIS A 3 -18.93 31.94 5.19
CA HIS A 3 -17.58 32.07 4.67
C HIS A 3 -17.58 31.47 3.25
N PRO A 4 -16.98 32.17 2.26
CA PRO A 4 -16.83 31.56 0.94
C PRO A 4 -16.14 30.22 1.14
N GLU A 5 -16.81 29.13 0.71
CA GLU A 5 -16.22 27.79 0.78
C GLU A 5 -14.91 27.83 0.02
N LEU A 6 -13.80 27.65 0.75
CA LEU A 6 -12.47 27.55 0.14
C LEU A 6 -12.48 26.31 -0.76
N THR A 7 -11.93 26.43 -1.96
CA THR A 7 -11.73 25.25 -2.82
C THR A 7 -10.83 24.23 -2.10
N LEU A 8 -10.89 22.97 -2.51
CA LEU A 8 -10.07 21.89 -1.92
C LEU A 8 -8.59 22.26 -1.95
N GLU A 9 -8.10 22.83 -3.04
CA GLU A 9 -6.70 23.27 -3.20
C GLU A 9 -6.32 24.31 -2.13
N ARG A 10 -7.15 25.32 -1.91
CA ARG A 10 -6.89 26.36 -0.90
C ARG A 10 -6.95 25.81 0.51
N ARG A 11 -7.78 24.82 0.77
CA ARG A 11 -7.82 24.14 2.08
C ARG A 11 -6.55 23.35 2.31
N ILE A 12 -6.10 22.58 1.31
CA ILE A 12 -4.84 21.86 1.38
C ILE A 12 -3.68 22.82 1.59
N ASP A 13 -3.59 23.90 0.81
CA ASP A 13 -2.52 24.91 0.94
C ASP A 13 -2.51 25.55 2.35
N ALA A 14 -3.69 25.80 2.92
CA ALA A 14 -3.81 26.38 4.26
C ALA A 14 -3.33 25.39 5.35
N GLU A 15 -3.66 24.11 5.24
CA GLU A 15 -3.21 23.06 6.18
C GLU A 15 -1.70 22.80 6.07
N LEU A 16 -1.13 22.92 4.88
CA LEU A 16 0.31 22.73 4.66
C LEU A 16 1.13 23.97 5.04
N CYS A 17 0.49 25.14 5.10
CA CYS A 17 1.15 26.40 5.37
C CYS A 17 1.73 26.41 6.80
N GLY A 18 3.03 26.70 6.91
CA GLY A 18 3.71 26.83 8.21
C GLY A 18 4.23 25.51 8.80
N LEU A 19 4.05 24.38 8.11
CA LEU A 19 4.69 23.14 8.50
C LEU A 19 6.16 23.11 8.04
N ASP A 20 7.07 22.90 8.98
CA ASP A 20 8.51 22.78 8.70
C ASP A 20 8.84 21.33 8.28
N ALA A 21 8.33 20.94 7.12
CA ALA A 21 8.55 19.61 6.54
C ALA A 21 8.41 19.62 5.02
N LYS A 22 9.09 18.69 4.33
CA LYS A 22 8.80 18.42 2.91
C LYS A 22 7.47 17.66 2.83
N MET A 23 6.47 18.29 2.24
CA MET A 23 5.14 17.74 2.09
C MET A 23 4.73 17.75 0.62
N CYS A 24 4.13 16.66 0.18
CA CYS A 24 3.61 16.52 -1.17
C CYS A 24 2.24 15.87 -1.12
N VAL A 25 1.38 16.24 -2.07
CA VAL A 25 0.00 15.76 -2.15
C VAL A 25 -0.33 15.36 -3.59
N TYR A 26 -0.99 14.25 -3.73
CA TYR A 26 -1.75 13.85 -4.91
C TYR A 26 -3.12 13.37 -4.44
N ALA A 27 -4.17 14.03 -4.87
CA ALA A 27 -5.56 13.67 -4.58
C ALA A 27 -6.36 13.63 -5.87
N ASP A 28 -7.06 12.53 -6.11
CA ASP A 28 -7.86 12.27 -7.30
C ASP A 28 -9.26 11.82 -6.84
N ASP A 29 -10.31 12.57 -7.22
CA ASP A 29 -11.70 12.23 -6.92
C ASP A 29 -12.27 11.15 -7.83
N LEU A 30 -11.48 10.62 -8.76
CA LEU A 30 -11.84 9.63 -9.78
C LEU A 30 -12.91 10.09 -10.78
N HIS A 31 -13.34 11.37 -10.71
CA HIS A 31 -14.29 12.01 -11.58
C HIS A 31 -13.67 13.09 -12.48
N GLY A 32 -12.35 13.23 -12.42
CA GLY A 32 -11.57 14.11 -13.29
C GLY A 32 -11.03 15.36 -12.60
N HIS A 33 -11.23 15.52 -11.30
CA HIS A 33 -10.62 16.59 -10.52
C HIS A 33 -9.42 16.04 -9.76
N VAL A 34 -8.25 16.61 -10.01
CA VAL A 34 -6.97 16.22 -9.40
C VAL A 34 -6.32 17.42 -8.74
N VAL A 35 -5.87 17.27 -7.50
CA VAL A 35 -5.09 18.25 -6.78
C VAL A 35 -3.68 17.73 -6.57
N GLU A 36 -2.69 18.53 -6.94
CA GLU A 36 -1.29 18.13 -6.92
C GLU A 36 -0.41 19.20 -6.28
N ARG A 37 0.49 18.76 -5.40
CA ARG A 37 1.57 19.58 -4.82
C ARG A 37 2.82 18.71 -4.71
N GLY A 38 3.82 18.98 -5.54
CA GLY A 38 5.04 18.17 -5.59
C GLY A 38 4.79 16.70 -5.88
N ALA A 39 3.78 16.39 -6.72
CA ALA A 39 3.29 15.02 -6.92
C ALA A 39 4.36 14.07 -7.50
N ASP A 40 5.36 14.60 -8.19
CA ASP A 40 6.48 13.84 -8.77
C ASP A 40 7.76 13.87 -7.91
N ASP A 41 7.70 14.51 -6.74
CA ASP A 41 8.83 14.50 -5.83
C ASP A 41 9.05 13.11 -5.25
N GLU A 42 10.31 12.67 -5.28
CA GLU A 42 10.70 11.36 -4.78
C GLU A 42 10.87 11.36 -3.26
N PHE A 43 10.36 10.30 -2.64
CA PHE A 43 10.53 9.97 -1.23
C PHE A 43 11.08 8.56 -1.08
N GLU A 44 11.70 8.29 0.08
CA GLU A 44 11.90 6.91 0.49
C GLU A 44 10.54 6.26 0.74
N SER A 45 10.33 5.08 0.15
CA SER A 45 9.03 4.42 0.17
C SER A 45 8.63 3.89 1.55
N ALA A 46 9.60 3.58 2.42
CA ALA A 46 9.34 2.80 3.63
C ALA A 46 8.39 1.62 3.33
N SER A 47 7.41 1.36 4.19
CA SER A 47 6.45 0.25 4.00
C SER A 47 5.41 0.48 2.91
N THR A 48 5.29 1.68 2.35
CA THR A 48 4.31 1.92 1.27
C THR A 48 4.61 1.15 0.00
N ILE A 49 5.87 0.77 -0.23
CA ILE A 49 6.27 -0.08 -1.38
C ILE A 49 5.56 -1.45 -1.40
N LYS A 50 5.09 -1.93 -0.26
CA LYS A 50 4.43 -3.24 -0.11
C LYS A 50 3.14 -3.36 -0.93
N ILE A 51 2.48 -2.24 -1.24
CA ILE A 51 1.29 -2.24 -2.11
C ILE A 51 1.61 -2.79 -3.50
N TYR A 52 2.78 -2.45 -4.04
CA TYR A 52 3.20 -2.93 -5.35
C TYR A 52 3.62 -4.40 -5.35
N ILE A 53 4.15 -4.90 -4.22
CA ILE A 53 4.45 -6.33 -4.05
C ILE A 53 3.13 -7.12 -4.05
N LEU A 54 2.10 -6.63 -3.36
CA LEU A 54 0.77 -7.22 -3.39
C LEU A 54 0.20 -7.24 -4.82
N GLY A 55 0.22 -6.10 -5.53
CA GLY A 55 -0.25 -6.01 -6.90
C GLY A 55 0.50 -6.96 -7.84
N CYS A 56 1.82 -7.08 -7.69
CA CYS A 56 2.64 -8.01 -8.46
C CYS A 56 2.25 -9.47 -8.20
N LEU A 57 2.00 -9.85 -6.94
CA LEU A 57 1.57 -11.21 -6.60
C LEU A 57 0.28 -11.58 -7.35
N TYR A 58 -0.72 -10.70 -7.32
CA TYR A 58 -1.98 -10.95 -8.04
C TYR A 58 -1.79 -10.98 -9.56
N ALA A 59 -0.96 -10.09 -10.11
CA ALA A 59 -0.66 -10.08 -11.54
C ALA A 59 0.05 -11.35 -11.99
N GLN A 60 1.01 -11.86 -11.22
CA GLN A 60 1.71 -13.11 -11.53
C GLN A 60 0.80 -14.32 -11.35
N ALA A 61 -0.10 -14.29 -10.38
CA ALA A 61 -1.08 -15.36 -10.19
C ALA A 61 -2.07 -15.44 -11.36
N GLU A 62 -2.59 -14.32 -11.83
CA GLU A 62 -3.50 -14.27 -12.97
C GLU A 62 -2.82 -14.68 -14.28
N ALA A 63 -1.53 -14.36 -14.42
CA ALA A 63 -0.71 -14.82 -15.54
C ALA A 63 -0.29 -16.30 -15.45
N GLY A 64 -0.70 -17.04 -14.40
CA GLY A 64 -0.32 -18.43 -14.17
C GLY A 64 1.16 -18.66 -13.85
N LYS A 65 1.90 -17.59 -13.50
CA LYS A 65 3.34 -17.63 -13.17
C LYS A 65 3.63 -17.75 -11.68
N ALA A 66 2.63 -17.49 -10.84
CA ALA A 66 2.67 -17.68 -9.40
C ALA A 66 1.33 -18.28 -8.94
N SER A 67 1.26 -18.73 -7.69
CA SER A 67 0.02 -19.18 -7.08
C SER A 67 -0.22 -18.50 -5.75
N LEU A 68 -1.44 -18.01 -5.54
CA LEU A 68 -1.86 -17.45 -4.25
C LEU A 68 -1.88 -18.54 -3.14
N ASP A 69 -2.02 -19.80 -3.53
CA ASP A 69 -2.02 -20.97 -2.63
C ASP A 69 -0.64 -21.64 -2.50
N ALA A 70 0.41 -21.10 -3.15
CA ALA A 70 1.76 -21.61 -2.98
C ALA A 70 2.16 -21.55 -1.50
N GLU A 71 2.66 -22.67 -0.98
CA GLU A 71 3.19 -22.73 0.38
C GLU A 71 4.58 -22.12 0.43
N LEU A 72 4.72 -21.02 1.18
CA LEU A 72 5.99 -20.34 1.41
C LEU A 72 6.49 -20.69 2.81
N THR A 73 7.77 -21.01 2.93
CA THR A 73 8.42 -21.34 4.21
C THR A 73 9.20 -20.14 4.71
N TYR A 74 8.98 -19.76 5.98
CA TYR A 74 9.82 -18.79 6.66
C TYR A 74 11.19 -19.42 6.96
N GLU A 75 12.23 -18.87 6.36
CA GLU A 75 13.62 -19.30 6.53
C GLU A 75 14.46 -18.19 7.19
N ALA A 76 15.58 -18.54 7.81
CA ALA A 76 16.48 -17.60 8.49
C ALA A 76 16.88 -16.39 7.61
N ARG A 77 17.06 -16.58 6.29
CA ARG A 77 17.38 -15.50 5.34
C ARG A 77 16.29 -14.43 5.22
N HIS A 78 15.04 -14.74 5.57
CA HIS A 78 13.93 -13.78 5.54
C HIS A 78 13.87 -12.93 6.80
N PHE A 79 14.64 -13.30 7.84
CA PHE A 79 14.60 -12.60 9.11
C PHE A 79 15.00 -11.14 8.98
N VAL A 80 14.18 -10.28 9.55
CA VAL A 80 14.45 -8.86 9.75
C VAL A 80 13.61 -8.36 10.91
N ASP A 81 14.18 -7.48 11.72
CA ASP A 81 13.49 -6.84 12.83
C ASP A 81 12.38 -5.88 12.35
N GLY A 82 11.54 -5.47 13.29
CA GLY A 82 10.48 -4.50 13.09
C GLY A 82 9.09 -5.11 13.15
N SER A 83 8.16 -4.56 12.35
CA SER A 83 6.75 -4.95 12.37
C SER A 83 6.53 -6.37 11.86
N GLY A 84 5.53 -7.04 12.42
CA GLY A 84 5.02 -8.30 11.93
C GLY A 84 4.84 -9.37 12.98
N LEU A 85 4.18 -10.46 12.60
CA LEU A 85 3.80 -11.58 13.44
C LEU A 85 4.53 -12.88 13.07
N ILE A 86 5.01 -13.01 11.82
CA ILE A 86 5.62 -14.27 11.32
C ILE A 86 6.82 -14.69 12.17
N ARG A 87 7.59 -13.73 12.69
CA ARG A 87 8.70 -14.06 13.59
C ARG A 87 8.28 -14.87 14.82
N SER A 88 7.07 -14.63 15.31
CA SER A 88 6.53 -15.31 16.49
C SER A 88 6.11 -16.75 16.21
N LEU A 89 5.94 -17.12 14.95
CA LEU A 89 5.66 -18.50 14.53
C LEU A 89 6.94 -19.36 14.51
N GLY A 90 8.10 -18.72 14.40
CA GLY A 90 9.39 -19.38 14.31
C GLY A 90 9.78 -19.80 12.91
N GLU A 91 11.09 -20.00 12.71
CA GLU A 91 11.66 -20.53 11.46
C GLU A 91 11.04 -21.90 11.12
N GLY A 92 10.80 -22.15 9.85
CA GLY A 92 10.10 -23.35 9.35
C GLY A 92 8.59 -23.21 9.28
N ALA A 93 8.00 -22.11 9.76
CA ALA A 93 6.57 -21.85 9.60
C ALA A 93 6.19 -21.79 8.12
N ARG A 94 5.08 -22.41 7.76
CA ARG A 94 4.56 -22.49 6.40
C ARG A 94 3.24 -21.77 6.28
N LEU A 95 3.13 -20.88 5.29
CA LEU A 95 1.95 -20.06 5.04
C LEU A 95 1.71 -19.99 3.54
N ARG A 96 0.44 -19.89 3.13
CA ARG A 96 0.13 -19.64 1.72
C ARG A 96 0.56 -18.22 1.33
N ALA A 97 0.96 -18.04 0.07
CA ALA A 97 1.38 -16.74 -0.45
C ALA A 97 0.34 -15.63 -0.20
N ARG A 98 -0.97 -15.94 -0.30
CA ARG A 98 -2.05 -15.00 0.03
C ARG A 98 -2.06 -14.59 1.50
N ASP A 99 -1.78 -15.53 2.42
CA ASP A 99 -1.78 -15.27 3.86
C ASP A 99 -0.56 -14.42 4.24
N VAL A 100 0.59 -14.72 3.64
CA VAL A 100 1.82 -13.91 3.76
C VAL A 100 1.57 -12.49 3.24
N ALA A 101 0.93 -12.34 2.07
CA ALA A 101 0.58 -11.03 1.50
C ALA A 101 -0.40 -10.25 2.37
N THR A 102 -1.37 -10.95 2.98
CA THR A 102 -2.29 -10.33 3.94
C THR A 102 -1.53 -9.78 5.15
N LEU A 103 -0.65 -10.56 5.79
CA LEU A 103 0.16 -10.09 6.92
C LEU A 103 1.10 -8.95 6.51
N MET A 104 1.70 -9.00 5.32
CA MET A 104 2.52 -7.90 4.80
C MET A 104 1.76 -6.57 4.75
N ILE A 105 0.48 -6.59 4.41
CA ILE A 105 -0.35 -5.37 4.32
C ILE A 105 -0.94 -5.02 5.69
N VAL A 106 -1.65 -5.93 6.32
CA VAL A 106 -2.52 -5.66 7.48
C VAL A 106 -1.72 -5.23 8.72
N VAL A 107 -0.61 -5.89 9.00
CA VAL A 107 0.29 -5.56 10.13
C VAL A 107 1.69 -5.12 9.69
N SER A 108 1.84 -4.81 8.39
CA SER A 108 3.12 -4.39 7.81
C SER A 108 4.27 -5.38 8.08
N ASP A 109 4.01 -6.69 8.03
CA ASP A 109 5.00 -7.73 8.37
C ASP A 109 6.22 -7.67 7.44
N ASN A 110 7.39 -7.48 8.05
CA ASN A 110 8.66 -7.32 7.33
C ASN A 110 9.20 -8.66 6.82
N ILE A 111 9.01 -9.73 7.59
CA ILE A 111 9.41 -11.09 7.16
C ILE A 111 8.53 -11.53 5.99
N ALA A 112 7.22 -11.28 6.07
CA ALA A 112 6.30 -11.51 4.95
C ALA A 112 6.75 -10.78 3.68
N THR A 113 7.23 -9.54 3.83
CA THR A 113 7.76 -8.75 2.70
C THR A 113 8.93 -9.46 2.03
N ASN A 114 9.91 -9.92 2.84
CA ASN A 114 11.07 -10.64 2.32
C ASN A 114 10.69 -11.98 1.68
N MET A 115 9.78 -12.74 2.28
CA MET A 115 9.28 -14.00 1.71
C MET A 115 8.63 -13.77 0.33
N LEU A 116 7.87 -12.69 0.16
CA LEU A 116 7.25 -12.38 -1.13
C LEU A 116 8.24 -11.81 -2.16
N ILE A 117 9.22 -11.02 -1.73
CA ILE A 117 10.29 -10.56 -2.62
C ILE A 117 11.10 -11.77 -3.12
N ASP A 118 11.39 -12.72 -2.25
CA ASP A 118 12.09 -13.96 -2.62
C ASP A 118 11.27 -14.82 -3.60
N TYR A 119 9.96 -14.95 -3.34
CA TYR A 119 9.05 -15.74 -4.17
C TYR A 119 8.82 -15.14 -5.57
N LEU A 120 8.67 -13.82 -5.66
CA LEU A 120 8.34 -13.13 -6.93
C LEU A 120 9.56 -12.68 -7.71
N GLY A 121 10.65 -12.37 -7.01
CA GLY A 121 11.84 -11.74 -7.57
C GLY A 121 11.71 -10.21 -7.72
N LEU A 122 12.81 -9.52 -7.39
CA LEU A 122 12.91 -8.07 -7.40
C LEU A 122 12.60 -7.48 -8.80
N ASP A 123 13.14 -8.10 -9.84
CA ASP A 123 12.96 -7.62 -11.23
C ASP A 123 11.51 -7.76 -11.69
N THR A 124 10.83 -8.84 -11.28
CA THR A 124 9.41 -9.06 -11.59
C THR A 124 8.54 -8.00 -10.93
N ILE A 125 8.81 -7.67 -9.67
CA ILE A 125 8.10 -6.61 -8.95
C ILE A 125 8.31 -5.27 -9.63
N ASN A 126 9.54 -4.91 -9.97
CA ASN A 126 9.84 -3.67 -10.67
C ASN A 126 9.26 -3.63 -12.10
N ALA A 127 9.19 -4.76 -12.79
CA ALA A 127 8.51 -4.85 -14.08
C ALA A 127 7.00 -4.59 -13.95
N PHE A 128 6.34 -5.13 -12.91
CA PHE A 128 4.95 -4.85 -12.61
C PHE A 128 4.73 -3.36 -12.32
N ILE A 129 5.54 -2.75 -11.45
CA ILE A 129 5.47 -1.31 -11.14
C ILE A 129 5.46 -0.47 -12.43
N ARG A 130 6.40 -0.74 -13.34
CA ARG A 130 6.44 -0.04 -14.62
C ARG A 130 5.23 -0.33 -15.51
N SER A 131 4.73 -1.54 -15.50
CA SER A 131 3.60 -1.95 -16.37
C SER A 131 2.30 -1.22 -16.04
N ILE A 132 2.11 -0.80 -14.79
CA ILE A 132 0.96 0.01 -14.38
C ILE A 132 1.20 1.52 -14.54
N GLY A 133 2.32 1.91 -15.17
CA GLY A 133 2.67 3.30 -15.46
C GLY A 133 3.25 4.09 -14.28
N CYS A 134 3.72 3.40 -13.23
CA CYS A 134 4.46 4.00 -12.12
C CYS A 134 5.95 4.06 -12.50
N THR A 135 6.39 5.21 -13.03
CA THR A 135 7.72 5.35 -13.65
C THR A 135 8.80 5.84 -12.68
N HIS A 136 8.39 6.45 -11.56
CA HIS A 136 9.28 6.99 -10.53
C HIS A 136 9.37 6.08 -9.30
N THR A 137 8.55 5.03 -9.24
CA THR A 137 8.56 4.08 -8.14
C THR A 137 9.46 2.89 -8.45
N LYS A 138 10.28 2.51 -7.49
CA LYS A 138 11.20 1.37 -7.61
C LYS A 138 11.47 0.71 -6.26
N LEU A 139 11.41 -0.60 -6.21
CA LEU A 139 11.92 -1.41 -5.12
C LEU A 139 13.41 -1.68 -5.37
N HIS A 140 14.29 -1.27 -4.46
CA HIS A 140 15.75 -1.37 -4.66
C HIS A 140 16.33 -2.68 -4.14
N ARG A 141 15.78 -3.21 -3.05
CA ARG A 141 16.29 -4.39 -2.35
C ARG A 141 15.23 -5.04 -1.46
N SER A 142 15.54 -6.20 -0.88
CA SER A 142 14.81 -6.74 0.27
C SER A 142 15.15 -5.96 1.55
N LEU A 143 14.33 -6.11 2.58
CA LEU A 143 14.59 -5.57 3.91
C LEU A 143 15.76 -6.31 4.56
N ARG A 144 16.68 -5.57 5.20
CA ARG A 144 17.83 -6.13 5.90
C ARG A 144 18.12 -5.35 7.17
N SER A 145 18.45 -6.06 8.24
CA SER A 145 18.76 -5.43 9.53
C SER A 145 20.14 -4.78 9.58
N ASP A 146 21.05 -5.18 8.68
CA ASP A 146 22.42 -4.71 8.64
C ASP A 146 22.63 -3.46 7.76
N ASN A 147 21.60 -2.99 7.07
CA ASN A 147 21.72 -1.86 6.16
C ASN A 147 20.48 -0.96 6.13
N TRP A 148 20.20 -0.32 7.26
CA TRP A 148 19.11 0.64 7.37
C TRP A 148 19.40 1.98 6.69
N SER A 149 20.66 2.24 6.33
CA SER A 149 21.04 3.50 5.65
C SER A 149 20.70 3.53 4.17
N GLU A 150 20.48 2.37 3.54
CA GLU A 150 20.07 2.27 2.14
C GLU A 150 18.56 2.25 2.01
N LYS A 151 18.04 3.06 1.09
CA LYS A 151 16.61 3.12 0.79
C LYS A 151 16.08 1.73 0.39
N LEU A 152 14.95 1.34 0.99
CA LEU A 152 14.22 0.15 0.58
C LEU A 152 13.65 0.31 -0.83
N GLY A 153 13.08 1.45 -1.10
CA GLY A 153 12.52 1.82 -2.39
C GLY A 153 12.32 3.33 -2.50
N THR A 154 12.03 3.77 -3.69
CA THR A 154 11.65 5.14 -4.03
C THR A 154 10.19 5.16 -4.47
N ILE A 155 9.46 6.21 -4.10
CA ILE A 155 8.05 6.40 -4.46
C ILE A 155 7.74 7.86 -4.69
N THR A 156 6.72 8.15 -5.49
CA THR A 156 6.13 9.49 -5.62
C THR A 156 4.65 9.48 -5.25
N PRO A 157 4.09 10.61 -4.77
CA PRO A 157 2.65 10.72 -4.52
C PRO A 157 1.79 10.36 -5.74
N ARG A 158 2.21 10.78 -6.94
CA ARG A 158 1.51 10.46 -8.19
C ARG A 158 1.45 8.97 -8.47
N ASP A 159 2.58 8.25 -8.35
CA ASP A 159 2.61 6.82 -8.60
C ASP A 159 1.75 6.05 -7.58
N MET A 160 1.77 6.49 -6.32
CA MET A 160 0.89 5.91 -5.30
C MET A 160 -0.58 6.19 -5.60
N GLY A 161 -0.92 7.43 -5.94
CA GLY A 161 -2.28 7.81 -6.34
C GLY A 161 -2.75 7.01 -7.56
N ARG A 162 -1.88 6.81 -8.55
CA ARG A 162 -2.16 5.98 -9.72
C ARG A 162 -2.48 4.53 -9.36
N PHE A 163 -1.70 3.93 -8.46
CA PHE A 163 -1.97 2.57 -7.99
C PHE A 163 -3.38 2.48 -7.38
N PHE A 164 -3.71 3.39 -6.45
CA PHE A 164 -5.01 3.38 -5.79
C PHE A 164 -6.16 3.76 -6.72
N ALA A 165 -5.95 4.64 -7.71
CA ALA A 165 -6.97 4.95 -8.72
C ALA A 165 -7.31 3.71 -9.57
N LEU A 166 -6.30 2.98 -10.04
CA LEU A 166 -6.50 1.71 -10.76
C LEU A 166 -7.21 0.67 -9.88
N LEU A 167 -6.81 0.56 -8.63
CA LEU A 167 -7.43 -0.34 -7.66
C LEU A 167 -8.91 0.01 -7.43
N ALA A 168 -9.23 1.27 -7.23
CA ALA A 168 -10.59 1.75 -6.98
C ALA A 168 -11.51 1.51 -8.18
N LYS A 169 -10.99 1.72 -9.39
CA LYS A 169 -11.71 1.48 -10.65
C LYS A 169 -11.86 0.01 -11.01
N GLY A 170 -11.23 -0.91 -10.28
CA GLY A 170 -11.21 -2.34 -10.63
C GLY A 170 -10.32 -2.66 -11.83
N GLU A 171 -9.38 -1.79 -12.17
CA GLU A 171 -8.49 -1.88 -13.33
C GLU A 171 -7.07 -2.35 -12.96
N LEU A 172 -6.77 -2.50 -11.68
CA LEU A 172 -5.48 -3.01 -11.24
C LEU A 172 -5.47 -4.53 -11.39
N VAL A 173 -4.76 -5.03 -12.39
CA VAL A 173 -4.68 -6.43 -12.82
C VAL A 173 -6.00 -6.89 -13.46
N SER A 174 -7.05 -7.12 -12.68
CA SER A 174 -8.41 -7.45 -13.11
C SER A 174 -9.44 -6.97 -12.07
N PRO A 175 -10.74 -6.93 -12.40
CA PRO A 175 -11.78 -6.60 -11.43
C PRO A 175 -11.75 -7.50 -10.19
N GLN A 176 -11.60 -8.81 -10.38
CA GLN A 176 -11.55 -9.80 -9.30
C GLN A 176 -10.31 -9.63 -8.42
N ALA A 177 -9.13 -9.42 -9.02
CA ALA A 177 -7.89 -9.15 -8.31
C ALA A 177 -7.98 -7.84 -7.52
N SER A 178 -8.55 -6.79 -8.13
CA SER A 178 -8.77 -5.50 -7.46
C SER A 178 -9.69 -5.64 -6.25
N ASP A 179 -10.79 -6.38 -6.35
CA ASP A 179 -11.70 -6.65 -5.23
C ASP A 179 -10.99 -7.40 -4.10
N ALA A 180 -10.24 -8.44 -4.44
CA ALA A 180 -9.48 -9.21 -3.46
C ALA A 180 -8.44 -8.33 -2.74
N MET A 181 -7.70 -7.49 -3.47
CA MET A 181 -6.74 -6.56 -2.88
C MET A 181 -7.42 -5.48 -2.01
N ARG A 182 -8.57 -4.92 -2.44
CA ARG A 182 -9.36 -3.99 -1.61
C ARG A 182 -9.75 -4.64 -0.27
N ASN A 183 -10.17 -5.89 -0.29
CA ASN A 183 -10.52 -6.62 0.93
C ASN A 183 -9.31 -6.82 1.87
N VAL A 184 -8.09 -6.96 1.33
CA VAL A 184 -6.87 -6.98 2.16
C VAL A 184 -6.61 -5.60 2.77
N PHE A 185 -6.73 -4.52 2.00
CA PHE A 185 -6.51 -3.16 2.51
C PHE A 185 -7.53 -2.75 3.58
N ARG A 186 -8.80 -3.17 3.47
CA ARG A 186 -9.85 -2.92 4.48
C ARG A 186 -9.52 -3.50 5.85
N GLN A 187 -8.66 -4.50 5.94
CA GLN A 187 -8.25 -5.16 7.18
C GLN A 187 -7.04 -4.50 7.84
N GLN A 188 -6.60 -3.32 7.36
CA GLN A 188 -5.45 -2.61 7.92
C GLN A 188 -5.67 -2.28 9.41
N HIS A 189 -4.71 -2.67 10.27
CA HIS A 189 -4.78 -2.43 11.70
C HIS A 189 -4.26 -1.06 12.12
N TYR A 190 -3.41 -0.42 11.32
CA TYR A 190 -2.78 0.86 11.67
C TYR A 190 -3.53 2.05 11.05
N ASN A 191 -4.69 2.37 11.62
CA ASN A 191 -5.61 3.40 11.10
C ASN A 191 -5.62 4.70 11.92
N THR A 192 -4.63 4.92 12.80
CA THR A 192 -4.60 6.06 13.73
C THR A 192 -4.14 7.37 13.13
N MET A 193 -3.51 7.36 11.93
CA MET A 193 -3.02 8.57 11.27
C MET A 193 -4.06 9.13 10.30
N LEU A 194 -4.06 8.69 9.03
CA LEU A 194 -4.96 9.23 8.01
C LEU A 194 -6.44 9.05 8.35
N ALA A 195 -6.79 7.89 8.90
CA ALA A 195 -8.17 7.59 9.29
C ALA A 195 -8.55 8.11 10.68
N GLY A 196 -7.58 8.55 11.48
CA GLY A 196 -7.82 8.96 12.88
C GLY A 196 -8.72 10.18 13.04
N SER A 197 -8.83 11.02 12.01
CA SER A 197 -9.73 12.19 11.98
C SER A 197 -11.10 11.89 11.37
N ILE A 198 -11.31 10.67 10.85
CA ILE A 198 -12.60 10.26 10.30
C ILE A 198 -13.48 9.80 11.46
N PRO A 199 -14.71 10.30 11.58
CA PRO A 199 -15.62 9.88 12.64
C PRO A 199 -15.78 8.36 12.72
N PRO A 200 -15.81 7.76 13.92
CA PRO A 200 -15.85 6.29 14.09
C PRO A 200 -16.98 5.59 13.34
N TYR A 201 -18.13 6.25 13.20
CA TYR A 201 -19.28 5.71 12.49
C TYR A 201 -19.06 5.54 10.98
N TYR A 202 -18.00 6.11 10.42
CA TYR A 202 -17.59 5.86 9.03
C TYR A 202 -16.57 4.73 8.91
N SER A 203 -15.91 4.35 10.02
CA SER A 203 -14.88 3.32 10.04
C SER A 203 -15.36 1.99 10.62
N ASP A 204 -16.50 1.98 11.36
CA ASP A 204 -17.09 0.78 11.94
C ASP A 204 -18.47 0.50 11.30
N PRO A 205 -18.56 -0.56 10.47
CA PRO A 205 -19.83 -0.95 9.84
C PRO A 205 -20.93 -1.37 10.84
N GLU A 206 -20.55 -1.84 12.04
CA GLU A 206 -21.51 -2.26 13.07
C GLU A 206 -22.13 -1.06 13.80
N GLU A 207 -21.40 0.05 13.92
CA GLU A 207 -21.89 1.29 14.52
C GLU A 207 -22.52 2.26 13.51
N SER A 208 -22.25 2.10 12.21
CA SER A 208 -22.78 2.97 11.20
C SER A 208 -24.13 2.48 10.68
N HIS A 209 -25.17 3.32 10.82
CA HIS A 209 -26.42 3.16 10.05
C HIS A 209 -26.26 3.57 8.58
N ALA A 210 -25.06 3.93 8.16
CA ALA A 210 -24.74 4.18 6.76
C ALA A 210 -24.51 2.84 6.05
N ASP A 211 -24.90 2.78 4.78
CA ASP A 211 -24.65 1.64 3.92
C ASP A 211 -23.14 1.32 3.94
N PRO A 212 -22.72 0.14 4.45
CA PRO A 212 -21.30 -0.22 4.58
C PRO A 212 -20.58 -0.26 3.22
N ASP A 213 -21.32 -0.26 2.11
CA ASP A 213 -20.76 -0.22 0.76
C ASP A 213 -20.42 1.21 0.29
N LEU A 214 -20.85 2.25 1.02
CA LEU A 214 -20.66 3.64 0.59
C LEU A 214 -19.42 4.32 1.16
N ILE A 215 -18.96 3.97 2.37
CA ILE A 215 -17.81 4.64 3.01
C ILE A 215 -16.99 3.63 3.80
N TYR A 216 -15.79 3.38 3.34
CA TYR A 216 -14.76 2.70 4.12
C TYR A 216 -13.39 3.29 3.86
N VAL A 217 -12.51 3.16 4.84
CA VAL A 217 -11.15 3.66 4.76
C VAL A 217 -10.21 2.49 4.53
N ALA A 218 -9.42 2.58 3.46
CA ALA A 218 -8.32 1.69 3.21
C ALA A 218 -7.02 2.50 3.29
N SER A 219 -6.06 2.02 4.06
CA SER A 219 -4.77 2.69 4.27
C SER A 219 -3.61 1.72 4.27
N LYS A 220 -2.39 2.29 4.10
CA LYS A 220 -1.13 1.58 4.25
C LYS A 220 -0.04 2.53 4.74
#